data_7d49619e0b025c13dbe854c0c0cbff88
#
_entry.id   7d49619e0b025c13dbe854c0c0cbff88
#
_cell.length_a   1.000
_cell.length_b   1.000
_cell.length_c   1.000
_cell.angle_alpha   90.00
_cell.angle_beta   90.00
_cell.angle_gamma   90.00
#
_symmetry.space_group_name_H-M   'P 1'
#
loop_
_entity.id
_entity.type
_entity.pdbx_description
1 polymer ?
#
loop_
_entity_poly.entity_id
_entity_poly.type
_entity_poly.pdbx_seq_one_letter_code
_entity_poly.pdbx_strand_id
1 'polypeptide(L)'
;METFSKKIFFTVVMMVIVPGLPMWAQSDIPEPDDSVTVSQEAWKNVGKVVAGWGNIDTRYLRSEVAEGLTKSIELHAWKGERVAAQAVISTPADISKLTFSVSDLKCGKNVISAGNIRKYFVRYVIADTPDDMKAAQLMPDLLSTDSEMAVKEKTTRPLWLDIHVPASTVPGKYKGFLLINLDGKTNKLPLVVDVVDHTLPEPAEWAFHLDLWQNPYAVARYFDVPLWSDQHFERMRPLMERLAASGQKAITCSIIQHPWNGQTYDPFESMIAKMKMLDGSWKYDYTVFDKWVDFMMSCGITEQIDCYTIVPWHNKFEYYDCATNMTKTLSCRPGEQAYHNFLRPFLKDFASHLKGKGWFEKTCIAMDERPIDQLEKAWKVVKEADEGYRFAGAANFNVDPGSIGDRMYDLSVGYRFKIHQGEPLKRRLDNGQKLTFYTCCGPDRPNTFVFSKPAESTYMGWHAASINYSGYLRWAYCSFPQQPVTETRFGTWHAGDPFLTYPAGSSIRLERLTEGIQDYEKIRILRQTVSKKKMAEFDKVLEKFSKNSMGKNFDIDALVHEGKAALRALE
;
A
#
# COMPACT_ATOMS: atom_id res chain seq x y z
N MET A 1 2.92 52.78 39.43
CA MET A 1 3.19 53.05 38.00
C MET A 1 4.51 52.40 37.65
N GLU A 2 4.45 51.16 37.24
CA GLU A 2 5.60 50.44 36.67
C GLU A 2 5.13 49.67 35.44
N THR A 3 5.75 50.03 34.34
CA THR A 3 5.44 49.55 33.01
C THR A 3 6.12 48.18 32.76
N PHE A 4 5.35 47.13 32.62
CA PHE A 4 5.83 45.80 32.17
C PHE A 4 6.04 45.79 30.66
N SER A 5 7.29 45.76 30.24
CA SER A 5 7.71 45.55 28.86
C SER A 5 7.61 44.06 28.52
N LYS A 6 6.70 43.67 27.61
CA LYS A 6 6.64 42.31 27.01
C LYS A 6 7.74 42.17 25.97
N LYS A 7 8.77 41.40 26.28
CA LYS A 7 9.73 40.89 25.29
C LYS A 7 9.14 39.70 24.59
N ILE A 8 8.84 39.85 23.31
CA ILE A 8 8.47 38.76 22.41
C ILE A 8 9.77 38.06 21.98
N PHE A 9 9.95 36.82 22.39
CA PHE A 9 11.01 35.94 21.88
C PHE A 9 10.56 35.33 20.55
N PHE A 10 11.18 35.76 19.46
CA PHE A 10 11.11 35.03 18.19
C PHE A 10 12.08 33.86 18.27
N THR A 11 11.54 32.64 18.36
CA THR A 11 12.32 31.42 18.18
C THR A 11 12.50 31.20 16.68
N VAL A 12 13.67 31.52 16.16
CA VAL A 12 14.06 31.12 14.79
C VAL A 12 14.37 29.64 14.81
N VAL A 13 13.47 28.83 14.26
CA VAL A 13 13.74 27.41 13.98
C VAL A 13 14.70 27.38 12.79
N MET A 14 15.97 27.16 13.06
CA MET A 14 16.98 26.87 12.04
C MET A 14 16.70 25.46 11.51
N MET A 15 16.12 25.37 10.31
CA MET A 15 16.03 24.12 9.58
C MET A 15 17.45 23.70 9.19
N VAL A 16 18.02 22.75 9.93
CA VAL A 16 19.26 22.08 9.52
C VAL A 16 18.93 21.18 8.35
N ILE A 17 19.27 21.62 7.14
CA ILE A 17 19.27 20.75 5.96
C ILE A 17 20.41 19.75 6.16
N VAL A 18 20.12 18.57 6.65
CA VAL A 18 21.05 17.45 6.63
C VAL A 18 21.21 17.06 5.16
N PRO A 19 22.44 17.06 4.60
CA PRO A 19 22.64 16.58 3.23
C PRO A 19 22.22 15.12 3.20
N GLY A 20 21.20 14.81 2.37
CA GLY A 20 20.74 13.44 2.18
C GLY A 20 21.90 12.56 1.79
N LEU A 21 22.14 11.47 2.54
CA LEU A 21 22.99 10.39 2.11
C LEU A 21 22.52 9.92 0.72
N PRO A 22 23.43 9.59 -0.21
CA PRO A 22 23.02 9.18 -1.54
C PRO A 22 22.14 7.93 -1.41
N MET A 23 20.84 8.07 -1.73
CA MET A 23 20.04 6.93 -2.11
C MET A 23 20.81 6.27 -3.28
N TRP A 24 21.21 5.02 -3.11
CA TRP A 24 21.77 4.26 -4.23
C TRP A 24 20.76 4.34 -5.35
N ALA A 25 21.14 5.03 -6.43
CA ALA A 25 20.28 5.15 -7.59
C ALA A 25 20.01 3.74 -8.12
N GLN A 26 18.77 3.39 -8.39
CA GLN A 26 18.41 2.12 -9.02
C GLN A 26 19.05 1.95 -10.41
N SER A 27 19.58 3.04 -10.98
CA SER A 27 20.31 3.07 -12.23
C SER A 27 21.49 2.10 -12.32
N ASP A 28 22.06 1.69 -11.16
CA ASP A 28 23.20 0.77 -11.11
C ASP A 28 22.81 -0.70 -11.27
N ILE A 29 21.50 -1.01 -11.13
CA ILE A 29 20.98 -2.37 -11.33
C ILE A 29 20.38 -2.43 -12.75
N PRO A 30 20.96 -3.18 -13.68
CA PRO A 30 20.43 -3.29 -15.04
C PRO A 30 19.04 -3.94 -15.01
N GLU A 31 18.18 -3.54 -15.92
CA GLU A 31 16.94 -4.27 -16.17
C GLU A 31 17.26 -5.70 -16.66
N PRO A 32 16.41 -6.68 -16.30
CA PRO A 32 16.60 -8.03 -16.80
C PRO A 32 16.51 -8.06 -18.34
N ASP A 33 17.31 -8.93 -18.92
CA ASP A 33 17.25 -9.15 -20.36
C ASP A 33 15.99 -9.92 -20.73
N ASP A 34 15.42 -9.54 -21.86
CA ASP A 34 14.26 -10.18 -22.43
C ASP A 34 14.71 -11.32 -23.35
N SER A 35 14.37 -12.54 -22.99
CA SER A 35 14.52 -13.69 -23.89
C SER A 35 13.43 -13.73 -24.98
N VAL A 36 12.46 -12.82 -24.93
CA VAL A 36 11.39 -12.71 -25.93
C VAL A 36 11.96 -12.14 -27.23
N THR A 37 11.87 -12.92 -28.28
CA THR A 37 12.23 -12.48 -29.63
C THR A 37 11.31 -11.31 -30.03
N VAL A 38 11.91 -10.13 -30.19
CA VAL A 38 11.20 -8.94 -30.67
C VAL A 38 10.61 -9.25 -32.05
N SER A 39 9.30 -9.06 -32.21
CA SER A 39 8.64 -9.24 -33.50
C SER A 39 9.19 -8.23 -34.51
N GLN A 40 10.04 -8.69 -35.42
CA GLN A 40 10.59 -7.84 -36.49
C GLN A 40 9.47 -7.22 -37.33
N GLU A 41 8.36 -7.93 -37.50
CA GLU A 41 7.20 -7.45 -38.28
C GLU A 41 6.52 -6.27 -37.60
N ALA A 42 6.34 -6.29 -36.28
CA ALA A 42 5.74 -5.18 -35.52
C ALA A 42 6.55 -3.89 -35.64
N TRP A 43 7.89 -3.99 -35.72
CA TRP A 43 8.79 -2.84 -35.80
C TRP A 43 9.13 -2.40 -37.23
N LYS A 44 8.79 -3.19 -38.26
CA LYS A 44 9.14 -2.94 -39.67
C LYS A 44 8.69 -1.56 -40.19
N ASN A 45 7.55 -1.08 -39.73
CA ASN A 45 6.98 0.18 -40.17
C ASN A 45 7.27 1.36 -39.21
N VAL A 46 8.05 1.15 -38.15
CA VAL A 46 8.42 2.19 -37.19
C VAL A 46 9.73 2.83 -37.63
N GLY A 47 9.65 3.83 -38.52
CA GLY A 47 10.85 4.52 -39.07
C GLY A 47 11.38 5.65 -38.18
N LYS A 48 10.69 6.02 -37.11
CA LYS A 48 11.10 7.09 -36.18
C LYS A 48 10.51 6.85 -34.80
N VAL A 49 11.04 7.53 -33.79
CA VAL A 49 10.48 7.51 -32.42
C VAL A 49 9.02 7.94 -32.44
N VAL A 50 8.18 7.13 -31.81
CA VAL A 50 6.78 7.43 -31.51
C VAL A 50 6.68 7.80 -30.04
N ALA A 51 6.11 8.94 -29.70
CA ALA A 51 5.88 9.37 -28.33
C ALA A 51 4.49 9.99 -28.19
N GLY A 52 3.80 9.67 -27.10
CA GLY A 52 2.47 10.21 -26.83
C GLY A 52 1.96 9.81 -25.46
N TRP A 53 0.77 10.25 -25.12
CA TRP A 53 0.07 9.84 -23.90
C TRP A 53 -0.60 8.49 -24.13
N GLY A 54 -0.32 7.55 -23.25
CA GLY A 54 -0.89 6.22 -23.24
C GLY A 54 -2.08 6.10 -22.28
N ASN A 55 -2.76 4.97 -22.35
CA ASN A 55 -3.81 4.62 -21.39
C ASN A 55 -3.15 4.16 -20.07
N ILE A 56 -3.58 4.72 -18.95
CA ILE A 56 -3.03 4.45 -17.63
C ILE A 56 -3.27 3.01 -17.15
N ASP A 57 -4.27 2.33 -17.71
CA ASP A 57 -4.64 0.94 -17.40
C ASP A 57 -3.97 -0.09 -18.32
N THR A 58 -3.14 0.37 -19.27
CA THR A 58 -2.39 -0.49 -20.19
C THR A 58 -0.97 -0.73 -19.68
N ARG A 59 -0.55 -1.99 -19.63
CA ARG A 59 0.84 -2.38 -19.43
C ARG A 59 1.53 -2.46 -20.80
N TYR A 60 2.33 -1.44 -21.13
CA TYR A 60 3.05 -1.38 -22.40
C TYR A 60 4.29 -2.28 -22.33
N LEU A 61 4.25 -3.41 -23.01
CA LEU A 61 5.35 -4.38 -23.01
C LEU A 61 6.58 -3.84 -23.77
N ARG A 62 7.77 -4.20 -23.29
CA ARG A 62 9.04 -3.67 -23.82
C ARG A 62 9.27 -3.99 -25.30
N SER A 63 8.88 -5.20 -25.72
CA SER A 63 9.09 -5.71 -27.08
C SER A 63 8.02 -5.26 -28.10
N GLU A 64 6.93 -4.63 -27.64
CA GLU A 64 5.80 -4.25 -28.48
C GLU A 64 5.84 -2.75 -28.82
N VAL A 65 5.34 -2.39 -29.99
CA VAL A 65 5.14 -0.98 -30.36
C VAL A 65 3.89 -0.46 -29.65
N ALA A 66 4.00 0.69 -29.00
CA ALA A 66 2.85 1.29 -28.34
C ALA A 66 1.84 1.82 -29.36
N GLU A 67 0.58 1.40 -29.19
CA GLU A 67 -0.54 1.81 -30.04
C GLU A 67 -1.51 2.71 -29.26
N GLY A 68 -2.41 3.39 -29.95
CA GLY A 68 -3.46 4.21 -29.36
C GLY A 68 -2.99 5.46 -28.61
N LEU A 69 -1.75 5.91 -28.85
CA LEU A 69 -1.19 7.07 -28.16
C LEU A 69 -1.85 8.37 -28.64
N THR A 70 -2.18 9.25 -27.68
CA THR A 70 -2.73 10.57 -27.94
C THR A 70 -1.65 11.66 -27.87
N LYS A 71 -1.87 12.75 -28.60
CA LYS A 71 -0.93 13.89 -28.63
C LYS A 71 -1.06 14.81 -27.40
N SER A 72 -2.17 14.77 -26.70
CA SER A 72 -2.45 15.58 -25.52
C SER A 72 -3.31 14.81 -24.55
N ILE A 73 -3.25 15.17 -23.27
CA ILE A 73 -4.09 14.59 -22.21
C ILE A 73 -4.75 15.71 -21.39
N GLU A 74 -5.99 15.47 -20.95
CA GLU A 74 -6.68 16.28 -19.96
C GLU A 74 -7.06 15.38 -18.79
N LEU A 75 -6.54 15.70 -17.60
CA LEU A 75 -6.82 15.05 -16.34
C LEU A 75 -7.83 15.87 -15.57
N HIS A 76 -8.69 15.19 -14.81
CA HIS A 76 -9.65 15.82 -13.93
C HIS A 76 -9.23 15.59 -12.49
N ALA A 77 -9.25 16.62 -11.65
CA ALA A 77 -8.76 16.53 -10.29
C ALA A 77 -9.55 17.40 -9.30
N TRP A 78 -9.65 16.94 -8.06
CA TRP A 78 -10.02 17.76 -6.91
C TRP A 78 -8.79 18.48 -6.35
N LYS A 79 -8.99 19.53 -5.57
CA LYS A 79 -7.96 20.09 -4.72
C LYS A 79 -7.54 19.06 -3.65
N GLY A 80 -6.25 18.92 -3.34
CA GLY A 80 -5.71 17.89 -2.43
C GLY A 80 -5.52 16.52 -3.08
N GLU A 81 -5.98 16.31 -4.32
CA GLU A 81 -5.90 15.03 -5.00
C GLU A 81 -4.55 14.79 -5.66
N ARG A 82 -4.17 13.53 -5.79
CA ARG A 82 -3.09 13.05 -6.63
C ARG A 82 -3.68 12.36 -7.86
N VAL A 83 -3.34 12.85 -9.04
CA VAL A 83 -3.75 12.26 -10.32
C VAL A 83 -2.55 11.80 -11.12
N ALA A 84 -2.68 10.68 -11.80
CA ALA A 84 -1.57 10.09 -12.55
C ALA A 84 -1.80 10.13 -14.06
N ALA A 85 -0.69 10.15 -14.81
CA ALA A 85 -0.69 10.02 -16.27
C ALA A 85 0.48 9.15 -16.73
N GLN A 86 0.30 8.42 -17.82
CA GLN A 86 1.33 7.61 -18.45
C GLN A 86 1.64 8.13 -19.85
N ALA A 87 2.88 8.54 -20.10
CA ALA A 87 3.38 8.79 -21.44
C ALA A 87 4.23 7.59 -21.91
N VAL A 88 4.27 7.33 -23.20
CA VAL A 88 4.95 6.15 -23.75
C VAL A 88 5.82 6.56 -24.93
N ILE A 89 7.00 5.95 -25.01
CA ILE A 89 7.97 6.12 -26.09
C ILE A 89 8.23 4.75 -26.69
N SER A 90 8.09 4.62 -28.02
CA SER A 90 8.57 3.45 -28.79
C SER A 90 9.67 3.93 -29.73
N THR A 91 10.86 3.31 -29.66
CA THR A 91 12.01 3.71 -30.46
C THR A 91 12.51 2.59 -31.36
N PRO A 92 12.73 2.85 -32.67
CA PRO A 92 13.34 1.88 -33.59
C PRO A 92 14.86 1.85 -33.52
N ALA A 93 15.50 2.82 -32.82
CA ALA A 93 16.94 2.97 -32.69
C ALA A 93 17.33 3.21 -31.22
N ASP A 94 18.60 2.95 -30.90
CA ASP A 94 19.15 3.25 -29.58
C ASP A 94 19.00 4.73 -29.23
N ILE A 95 18.65 5.00 -27.97
CA ILE A 95 18.69 6.32 -27.35
C ILE A 95 19.72 6.23 -26.23
N SER A 96 20.81 6.96 -26.35
CA SER A 96 21.88 6.94 -25.36
C SER A 96 21.49 7.62 -24.06
N LYS A 97 20.66 8.67 -24.17
CA LYS A 97 20.21 9.45 -23.03
C LYS A 97 18.77 9.91 -23.20
N LEU A 98 17.87 9.26 -22.47
CA LEU A 98 16.48 9.68 -22.28
C LEU A 98 16.37 10.42 -20.94
N THR A 99 15.90 11.65 -20.96
CA THR A 99 15.48 12.40 -19.77
C THR A 99 14.10 13.02 -19.99
N PHE A 100 13.40 13.36 -18.93
CA PHE A 100 12.12 14.09 -19.06
C PHE A 100 11.86 15.01 -17.87
N SER A 101 11.13 16.07 -18.14
CA SER A 101 10.71 17.05 -17.16
C SER A 101 9.28 17.52 -17.44
N VAL A 102 8.65 18.13 -16.44
CA VAL A 102 7.33 18.74 -16.61
C VAL A 102 7.47 20.23 -16.36
N SER A 103 6.84 21.04 -17.20
CA SER A 103 6.75 22.49 -16.95
C SER A 103 5.77 22.78 -15.81
N ASP A 104 5.86 23.96 -15.21
CA ASP A 104 4.75 24.47 -14.41
C ASP A 104 3.45 24.40 -15.20
N LEU A 105 2.36 24.06 -14.52
CA LEU A 105 1.03 24.09 -15.09
C LEU A 105 0.34 25.41 -14.72
N LYS A 106 -0.17 26.14 -15.71
CA LYS A 106 -0.65 27.51 -15.53
C LYS A 106 -2.12 27.69 -15.90
N CYS A 107 -2.86 28.41 -15.04
CA CYS A 107 -4.21 28.89 -15.27
C CYS A 107 -4.27 30.40 -14.97
N GLY A 108 -4.13 31.25 -15.99
CA GLY A 108 -3.95 32.70 -15.82
C GLY A 108 -2.71 33.01 -14.97
N LYS A 109 -2.89 33.63 -13.81
CA LYS A 109 -1.81 33.93 -12.83
C LYS A 109 -1.54 32.79 -11.85
N ASN A 110 -2.43 31.80 -11.79
CA ASN A 110 -2.32 30.67 -10.85
C ASN A 110 -1.41 29.60 -11.45
N VAL A 111 -0.66 28.91 -10.59
CA VAL A 111 0.36 27.94 -10.98
C VAL A 111 0.29 26.71 -10.08
N ILE A 112 0.27 25.53 -10.68
CA ILE A 112 0.70 24.29 -10.03
C ILE A 112 2.16 24.10 -10.41
N SER A 113 3.05 24.22 -9.44
CA SER A 113 4.50 24.11 -9.66
C SER A 113 4.89 22.72 -10.12
N ALA A 114 5.87 22.61 -11.00
CA ALA A 114 6.50 21.36 -11.40
C ALA A 114 7.06 20.57 -10.19
N GLY A 115 7.36 21.23 -9.07
CA GLY A 115 7.74 20.60 -7.81
C GLY A 115 6.66 19.72 -7.17
N ASN A 116 5.39 19.92 -7.53
CA ASN A 116 4.27 19.06 -7.13
C ASN A 116 4.08 17.84 -8.04
N ILE A 117 4.98 17.62 -9.01
CA ILE A 117 4.86 16.53 -9.97
C ILE A 117 6.03 15.57 -9.81
N ARG A 118 5.76 14.40 -9.28
CA ARG A 118 6.73 13.31 -9.22
C ARG A 118 6.80 12.63 -10.58
N LYS A 119 8.00 12.24 -10.97
CA LYS A 119 8.32 11.68 -12.29
C LYS A 119 9.03 10.36 -12.12
N TYR A 120 8.63 9.35 -12.90
CA TYR A 120 9.20 8.02 -12.79
C TYR A 120 9.44 7.42 -14.19
N PHE A 121 10.56 6.77 -14.36
CA PHE A 121 10.69 5.76 -15.41
C PHE A 121 9.94 4.51 -14.96
N VAL A 122 9.14 3.93 -15.85
CA VAL A 122 8.56 2.61 -15.59
C VAL A 122 9.59 1.57 -16.01
N ARG A 123 10.15 0.85 -15.03
CA ARG A 123 11.10 -0.24 -15.27
C ARG A 123 10.37 -1.57 -15.37
N TYR A 124 11.01 -2.46 -16.15
CA TYR A 124 10.53 -3.82 -16.34
C TYR A 124 11.14 -4.76 -15.32
N VAL A 125 10.34 -5.69 -14.84
CA VAL A 125 10.71 -6.74 -13.89
C VAL A 125 10.23 -8.08 -14.41
N ILE A 126 10.92 -9.16 -14.07
CA ILE A 126 10.45 -10.52 -14.37
C ILE A 126 9.31 -10.84 -13.43
N ALA A 127 8.17 -11.27 -13.99
CA ALA A 127 7.01 -11.77 -13.27
C ALA A 127 6.60 -13.13 -13.84
N ASP A 128 5.78 -13.86 -13.11
CA ASP A 128 5.08 -15.04 -13.59
C ASP A 128 3.85 -14.68 -14.44
N THR A 129 3.09 -15.68 -14.83
CA THR A 129 1.82 -15.51 -15.56
C THR A 129 0.65 -15.97 -14.71
N PRO A 130 -0.59 -15.57 -15.01
CA PRO A 130 -1.77 -16.03 -14.27
C PRO A 130 -1.95 -17.55 -14.22
N ASP A 131 -1.50 -18.25 -15.24
CA ASP A 131 -1.70 -19.69 -15.38
C ASP A 131 -0.46 -20.51 -14.96
N ASP A 132 0.72 -19.88 -14.77
CA ASP A 132 1.96 -20.58 -14.41
C ASP A 132 2.92 -19.69 -13.58
N MET A 133 3.07 -20.01 -12.31
CA MET A 133 4.01 -19.34 -11.40
C MET A 133 5.49 -19.58 -11.73
N LYS A 134 5.82 -20.53 -12.62
CA LYS A 134 7.20 -20.80 -13.07
C LYS A 134 7.53 -20.07 -14.35
N ALA A 135 6.52 -19.59 -15.08
CA ALA A 135 6.73 -18.80 -16.28
C ALA A 135 7.54 -17.53 -15.95
N ALA A 136 8.18 -16.98 -16.97
CA ALA A 136 8.87 -15.71 -16.88
C ALA A 136 8.39 -14.79 -18.00
N GLN A 137 7.86 -13.63 -17.61
CA GLN A 137 7.51 -12.57 -18.54
C GLN A 137 8.02 -11.23 -18.01
N LEU A 138 8.36 -10.35 -18.91
CA LEU A 138 8.85 -9.02 -18.58
C LEU A 138 7.66 -8.05 -18.46
N MET A 139 7.42 -7.53 -17.26
CA MET A 139 6.27 -6.68 -16.95
C MET A 139 6.69 -5.28 -16.51
N PRO A 140 6.07 -4.20 -17.04
CA PRO A 140 6.28 -2.84 -16.58
C PRO A 140 5.52 -2.63 -15.25
N ASP A 141 6.23 -2.44 -14.14
CA ASP A 141 5.59 -2.24 -12.83
C ASP A 141 6.34 -1.31 -11.88
N LEU A 142 7.69 -1.38 -11.87
CA LEU A 142 8.52 -0.58 -10.97
C LEU A 142 8.58 0.87 -11.43
N LEU A 143 8.14 1.79 -10.57
CA LEU A 143 8.25 3.24 -10.75
C LEU A 143 9.57 3.72 -10.14
N SER A 144 10.58 3.93 -11.00
CA SER A 144 11.92 4.32 -10.61
C SER A 144 12.11 5.83 -10.64
N THR A 145 12.83 6.36 -9.64
CA THR A 145 13.20 7.77 -9.52
C THR A 145 14.50 8.13 -10.28
N ASP A 146 14.98 7.26 -11.15
CA ASP A 146 16.15 7.52 -11.98
C ASP A 146 16.01 8.87 -12.70
N SER A 147 17.11 9.61 -12.83
CA SER A 147 17.11 10.93 -13.49
C SER A 147 17.23 10.83 -15.01
N GLU A 148 17.82 9.75 -15.49
CA GLU A 148 18.05 9.45 -16.91
C GLU A 148 18.13 7.94 -17.16
N MET A 149 17.95 7.54 -18.41
CA MET A 149 17.99 6.14 -18.81
C MET A 149 18.47 6.03 -20.28
N ALA A 150 19.27 5.01 -20.59
CA ALA A 150 19.47 4.56 -21.96
C ALA A 150 18.32 3.62 -22.39
N VAL A 151 17.90 3.71 -23.65
CA VAL A 151 16.83 2.87 -24.20
C VAL A 151 17.34 2.18 -25.46
N LYS A 152 17.25 0.87 -25.53
CA LYS A 152 17.67 0.07 -26.66
C LYS A 152 16.74 0.22 -27.86
N GLU A 153 17.27 -0.04 -29.06
CA GLU A 153 16.46 -0.10 -30.29
C GLU A 153 15.30 -1.12 -30.15
N LYS A 154 14.23 -0.87 -30.88
CA LYS A 154 13.03 -1.73 -30.92
C LYS A 154 12.46 -2.04 -29.55
N THR A 155 12.45 -1.02 -28.68
CA THR A 155 11.83 -1.12 -27.35
C THR A 155 10.87 0.02 -27.09
N THR A 156 9.91 -0.29 -26.20
CA THR A 156 8.93 0.66 -25.67
C THR A 156 9.28 0.99 -24.22
N ARG A 157 9.18 2.26 -23.86
CA ARG A 157 9.44 2.78 -22.52
C ARG A 157 8.31 3.66 -22.04
N PRO A 158 7.53 3.23 -21.02
CA PRO A 158 6.57 4.08 -20.36
C PRO A 158 7.26 5.04 -19.38
N LEU A 159 6.66 6.24 -19.24
CA LEU A 159 7.00 7.26 -18.27
C LEU A 159 5.75 7.53 -17.44
N TRP A 160 5.91 7.67 -16.12
CA TRP A 160 4.79 7.89 -15.20
C TRP A 160 4.90 9.25 -14.54
N LEU A 161 3.79 9.97 -14.47
CA LEU A 161 3.64 11.20 -13.71
C LEU A 161 2.64 11.00 -12.58
N ASP A 162 2.97 11.48 -11.40
CA ASP A 162 2.08 11.60 -10.25
C ASP A 162 1.98 13.09 -9.88
N ILE A 163 0.84 13.69 -10.14
CA ILE A 163 0.58 15.12 -10.04
C ILE A 163 -0.22 15.37 -8.78
N HIS A 164 0.38 15.98 -7.77
CA HIS A 164 -0.32 16.45 -6.58
C HIS A 164 -0.92 17.84 -6.83
N VAL A 165 -2.23 17.97 -6.70
CA VAL A 165 -2.95 19.24 -6.77
C VAL A 165 -3.07 19.80 -5.35
N PRO A 166 -2.33 20.86 -4.97
CA PRO A 166 -2.41 21.40 -3.61
C PRO A 166 -3.84 21.77 -3.21
N ALA A 167 -4.21 21.58 -1.95
CA ALA A 167 -5.54 21.93 -1.43
C ALA A 167 -5.90 23.42 -1.58
N SER A 168 -4.89 24.30 -1.69
CA SER A 168 -5.05 25.74 -1.92
C SER A 168 -5.21 26.13 -3.40
N THR A 169 -5.20 25.15 -4.33
CA THR A 169 -5.30 25.42 -5.77
C THR A 169 -6.65 26.06 -6.13
N VAL A 170 -6.62 27.14 -6.89
CA VAL A 170 -7.84 27.78 -7.41
C VAL A 170 -8.42 26.90 -8.53
N PRO A 171 -9.74 26.61 -8.54
CA PRO A 171 -10.36 25.83 -9.63
C PRO A 171 -10.09 26.42 -11.02
N GLY A 172 -9.91 25.53 -12.01
CA GLY A 172 -9.69 25.91 -13.41
C GLY A 172 -8.77 24.96 -14.16
N LYS A 173 -8.57 25.24 -15.45
CA LYS A 173 -7.74 24.40 -16.35
C LYS A 173 -6.29 24.86 -16.35
N TYR A 174 -5.44 24.08 -15.73
CA TYR A 174 -4.00 24.29 -15.66
C TYR A 174 -3.30 23.61 -16.82
N LYS A 175 -2.58 24.37 -17.64
CA LYS A 175 -1.95 23.90 -18.88
C LYS A 175 -0.43 23.96 -18.78
N GLY A 176 0.22 22.91 -19.27
CA GLY A 176 1.66 22.79 -19.38
C GLY A 176 2.08 21.68 -20.33
N PHE A 177 3.29 21.18 -20.16
CA PHE A 177 3.88 20.20 -21.06
C PHE A 177 4.73 19.18 -20.30
N LEU A 178 4.65 17.93 -20.74
CA LEU A 178 5.72 16.98 -20.54
C LEU A 178 6.79 17.20 -21.63
N LEU A 179 8.03 17.38 -21.21
CA LEU A 179 9.19 17.62 -22.06
C LEU A 179 10.05 16.35 -22.05
N ILE A 180 10.13 15.63 -23.15
CA ILE A 180 10.90 14.39 -23.30
C ILE A 180 12.11 14.70 -24.16
N ASN A 181 13.31 14.56 -23.59
CA ASN A 181 14.57 14.78 -24.27
C ASN A 181 15.20 13.43 -24.67
N LEU A 182 15.48 13.27 -25.96
CA LEU A 182 16.06 12.10 -26.59
C LEU A 182 17.36 12.53 -27.24
N ASP A 183 18.52 12.25 -26.65
CA ASP A 183 19.86 12.64 -27.16
C ASP A 183 19.92 14.13 -27.59
N GLY A 184 19.35 15.02 -26.76
CA GLY A 184 19.35 16.47 -27.02
C GLY A 184 18.14 16.97 -27.82
N LYS A 185 17.31 16.12 -28.41
CA LYS A 185 16.08 16.49 -29.11
C LYS A 185 14.89 16.43 -28.19
N THR A 186 14.17 17.55 -28.01
CA THR A 186 13.03 17.65 -27.10
C THR A 186 11.72 17.49 -27.83
N ASN A 187 10.90 16.52 -27.41
CA ASN A 187 9.49 16.37 -27.76
C ASN A 187 8.64 16.98 -26.64
N LYS A 188 7.54 17.64 -27.03
CA LYS A 188 6.60 18.28 -26.10
C LYS A 188 5.22 17.62 -26.22
N LEU A 189 4.69 17.13 -25.11
CA LEU A 189 3.34 16.59 -25.03
C LEU A 189 2.49 17.51 -24.14
N PRO A 190 1.43 18.14 -24.71
CA PRO A 190 0.50 18.98 -23.93
C PRO A 190 -0.17 18.20 -22.80
N LEU A 191 -0.23 18.82 -21.63
CA LEU A 191 -0.85 18.32 -20.42
C LEU A 191 -1.79 19.38 -19.87
N VAL A 192 -3.03 18.99 -19.56
CA VAL A 192 -4.02 19.84 -18.89
C VAL A 192 -4.48 19.12 -17.62
N VAL A 193 -4.58 19.86 -16.53
CA VAL A 193 -5.25 19.40 -15.29
C VAL A 193 -6.43 20.34 -15.05
N ASP A 194 -7.64 19.80 -15.14
CA ASP A 194 -8.90 20.50 -14.87
C ASP A 194 -9.24 20.32 -13.38
N VAL A 195 -9.02 21.37 -12.59
CA VAL A 195 -9.22 21.36 -11.14
C VAL A 195 -10.61 21.90 -10.83
N VAL A 196 -11.46 21.07 -10.20
CA VAL A 196 -12.81 21.44 -9.77
C VAL A 196 -12.84 21.96 -8.33
N ASP A 197 -13.97 22.59 -7.94
CA ASP A 197 -14.11 23.20 -6.61
C ASP A 197 -14.59 22.21 -5.54
N HIS A 198 -13.90 21.08 -5.47
CA HIS A 198 -14.01 20.11 -4.38
C HIS A 198 -12.63 19.92 -3.74
N THR A 199 -12.60 19.53 -2.47
CA THR A 199 -11.34 19.30 -1.76
C THR A 199 -11.32 17.89 -1.17
N LEU A 200 -10.30 17.13 -1.52
CA LEU A 200 -9.98 15.87 -0.88
C LEU A 200 -9.17 16.16 0.40
N PRO A 201 -9.52 15.58 1.55
CA PRO A 201 -8.73 15.75 2.77
C PRO A 201 -7.36 15.05 2.65
N GLU A 202 -6.45 15.38 3.56
CA GLU A 202 -5.14 14.72 3.64
C GLU A 202 -5.28 13.21 3.91
N PRO A 203 -4.34 12.36 3.44
CA PRO A 203 -4.42 10.90 3.59
C PRO A 203 -4.60 10.40 5.02
N ALA A 204 -4.06 11.12 6.01
CA ALA A 204 -4.27 10.79 7.42
C ALA A 204 -5.73 10.94 7.87
N GLU A 205 -6.51 11.79 7.20
CA GLU A 205 -7.92 12.07 7.51
C GLU A 205 -8.91 11.23 6.68
N TRP A 206 -8.42 10.41 5.74
CA TRP A 206 -9.28 9.54 4.95
C TRP A 206 -9.99 8.54 5.85
N ALA A 207 -11.27 8.30 5.56
CA ALA A 207 -12.06 7.31 6.27
C ALA A 207 -11.77 5.87 5.81
N PHE A 208 -11.21 5.71 4.63
CA PHE A 208 -10.80 4.41 4.11
C PHE A 208 -9.77 3.75 5.03
N HIS A 209 -10.09 2.60 5.55
CA HIS A 209 -9.21 1.82 6.42
C HIS A 209 -8.31 0.93 5.56
N LEU A 210 -7.13 1.46 5.20
CA LEU A 210 -6.10 0.70 4.50
C LEU A 210 -5.22 -0.01 5.53
N ASP A 211 -5.07 -1.33 5.38
CA ASP A 211 -4.16 -2.14 6.17
C ASP A 211 -3.26 -3.00 5.27
N LEU A 212 -2.09 -2.50 4.95
CA LEU A 212 -1.03 -3.22 4.23
C LEU A 212 0.06 -3.62 5.24
N TRP A 213 0.24 -4.92 5.49
CA TRP A 213 1.17 -5.40 6.50
C TRP A 213 2.62 -5.12 6.12
N GLN A 214 3.37 -4.54 7.06
CA GLN A 214 4.75 -4.13 6.85
C GLN A 214 5.72 -5.23 7.31
N ASN A 215 6.80 -5.46 6.53
CA ASN A 215 7.89 -6.37 6.87
C ASN A 215 9.22 -5.60 6.98
N PRO A 216 9.60 -5.13 8.17
CA PRO A 216 10.87 -4.43 8.37
C PRO A 216 12.10 -5.34 8.13
N TYR A 217 11.98 -6.64 8.34
CA TYR A 217 13.07 -7.60 8.18
C TYR A 217 13.55 -7.70 6.73
N ALA A 218 12.60 -7.69 5.78
CA ALA A 218 12.90 -7.67 4.36
C ALA A 218 13.64 -6.41 3.92
N VAL A 219 13.35 -5.27 4.56
CA VAL A 219 14.06 -4.01 4.29
C VAL A 219 15.49 -4.06 4.79
N ALA A 220 15.71 -4.56 6.02
CA ALA A 220 17.06 -4.71 6.59
C ALA A 220 17.94 -5.61 5.72
N ARG A 221 17.42 -6.77 5.30
CA ARG A 221 18.15 -7.70 4.43
C ARG A 221 18.45 -7.07 3.07
N TYR A 222 17.46 -6.42 2.44
CA TYR A 222 17.66 -5.86 1.10
C TYR A 222 18.75 -4.78 1.07
N PHE A 223 18.80 -3.92 2.09
CA PHE A 223 19.79 -2.85 2.17
C PHE A 223 21.08 -3.25 2.90
N ASP A 224 21.18 -4.49 3.36
CA ASP A 224 22.31 -5.02 4.12
C ASP A 224 22.68 -4.12 5.32
N VAL A 225 21.67 -3.80 6.13
CA VAL A 225 21.82 -2.96 7.33
C VAL A 225 21.43 -3.72 8.58
N PRO A 226 22.10 -3.46 9.73
CA PRO A 226 21.74 -4.13 10.99
C PRO A 226 20.30 -3.81 11.40
N LEU A 227 19.52 -4.84 11.76
CA LEU A 227 18.15 -4.70 12.26
C LEU A 227 18.07 -3.67 13.40
N TRP A 228 17.05 -2.81 13.34
CA TRP A 228 16.72 -1.81 14.36
C TRP A 228 17.80 -0.75 14.62
N SER A 229 18.82 -0.67 13.73
CA SER A 229 19.79 0.43 13.72
C SER A 229 19.19 1.71 13.12
N ASP A 230 19.84 2.84 13.37
CA ASP A 230 19.43 4.14 12.78
C ASP A 230 19.45 4.06 11.24
N GLN A 231 20.45 3.37 10.65
CA GLN A 231 20.51 3.13 9.20
C GLN A 231 19.30 2.34 8.69
N HIS A 232 18.83 1.34 9.45
CA HIS A 232 17.63 0.60 9.08
C HIS A 232 16.39 1.50 9.06
N PHE A 233 16.19 2.32 10.07
CA PHE A 233 15.10 3.30 10.11
C PHE A 233 15.19 4.35 8.99
N GLU A 234 16.39 4.81 8.66
CA GLU A 234 16.61 5.70 7.52
C GLU A 234 16.19 5.06 6.19
N ARG A 235 16.52 3.78 5.97
CA ARG A 235 16.12 3.03 4.78
C ARG A 235 14.62 2.75 4.71
N MET A 236 13.98 2.53 5.84
CA MET A 236 12.53 2.30 5.93
C MET A 236 11.71 3.57 5.71
N ARG A 237 12.20 4.74 6.15
CA ARG A 237 11.42 5.99 6.15
C ARG A 237 10.75 6.31 4.82
N PRO A 238 11.42 6.32 3.66
CA PRO A 238 10.77 6.63 2.39
C PRO A 238 9.65 5.65 2.00
N LEU A 239 9.76 4.37 2.41
CA LEU A 239 8.73 3.37 2.17
C LEU A 239 7.51 3.63 3.06
N MET A 240 7.72 3.90 4.36
CA MET A 240 6.63 4.10 5.33
C MET A 240 5.92 5.44 5.13
N GLU A 241 6.63 6.50 4.75
CA GLU A 241 6.02 7.78 4.35
C GLU A 241 5.19 7.64 3.06
N ARG A 242 5.63 6.84 2.08
CA ARG A 242 4.83 6.51 0.89
C ARG A 242 3.58 5.73 1.27
N LEU A 243 3.69 4.79 2.19
CA LEU A 243 2.56 4.02 2.70
C LEU A 243 1.56 4.93 3.43
N ALA A 244 2.03 5.83 4.30
CA ALA A 244 1.21 6.84 4.96
C ALA A 244 0.49 7.74 3.94
N ALA A 245 1.19 8.20 2.90
CA ALA A 245 0.62 8.98 1.80
C ALA A 245 -0.39 8.21 0.93
N SER A 246 -0.49 6.90 1.07
CA SER A 246 -1.53 6.06 0.48
C SER A 246 -2.73 5.83 1.41
N GLY A 247 -2.71 6.40 2.63
CA GLY A 247 -3.81 6.33 3.59
C GLY A 247 -3.76 5.16 4.56
N GLN A 248 -2.58 4.54 4.77
CA GLN A 248 -2.39 3.45 5.76
C GLN A 248 -2.86 3.86 7.15
N LYS A 249 -3.55 2.93 7.85
CA LYS A 249 -4.09 3.17 9.19
C LYS A 249 -3.45 2.31 10.27
N ALA A 250 -3.00 1.10 9.94
CA ALA A 250 -2.51 0.12 10.91
C ALA A 250 -0.99 -0.07 10.87
N ILE A 251 -0.38 -0.23 12.04
CA ILE A 251 1.02 -0.60 12.23
C ILE A 251 1.07 -2.10 12.50
N THR A 252 1.72 -2.87 11.65
CA THR A 252 1.89 -4.32 11.83
C THR A 252 3.04 -4.59 12.81
N CYS A 253 2.75 -5.21 13.95
CA CYS A 253 3.74 -5.59 14.96
C CYS A 253 3.74 -7.10 15.15
N SER A 254 4.90 -7.75 15.07
CA SER A 254 5.06 -9.15 15.44
C SER A 254 5.40 -9.26 16.93
N ILE A 255 4.46 -9.75 17.75
CA ILE A 255 4.66 -9.92 19.19
C ILE A 255 5.07 -11.34 19.59
N ILE A 256 5.11 -12.23 18.62
CA ILE A 256 5.52 -13.65 18.75
C ILE A 256 6.48 -13.96 17.60
N GLN A 257 7.41 -14.88 17.84
CA GLN A 257 8.34 -15.38 16.83
C GLN A 257 7.59 -16.15 15.72
N HIS A 258 7.90 -15.85 14.46
CA HIS A 258 7.34 -16.51 13.28
C HIS A 258 5.82 -16.64 13.28
N PRO A 259 5.05 -15.53 13.41
CA PRO A 259 3.60 -15.58 13.50
C PRO A 259 2.95 -16.27 12.29
N TRP A 260 3.52 -16.11 11.09
CA TRP A 260 3.07 -16.68 9.82
C TRP A 260 3.97 -17.79 9.28
N ASN A 261 4.83 -18.40 10.13
CA ASN A 261 5.77 -19.43 9.69
C ASN A 261 6.73 -18.90 8.60
N GLY A 262 7.02 -19.66 7.57
CA GLY A 262 7.92 -19.31 6.47
C GLY A 262 7.20 -18.83 5.20
N GLN A 263 6.11 -18.05 5.31
CA GLN A 263 5.36 -17.57 4.15
C GLN A 263 6.05 -16.44 3.39
N THR A 264 6.96 -15.72 4.04
CA THR A 264 7.78 -14.66 3.45
C THR A 264 9.23 -15.10 3.32
N TYR A 265 10.01 -14.43 2.46
CA TYR A 265 11.44 -14.71 2.33
C TYR A 265 12.19 -14.46 3.64
N ASP A 266 11.87 -13.35 4.31
CA ASP A 266 12.42 -12.98 5.60
C ASP A 266 11.40 -13.33 6.70
N PRO A 267 11.76 -14.18 7.67
CA PRO A 267 10.89 -14.51 8.78
C PRO A 267 10.72 -13.31 9.73
N PHE A 268 9.55 -13.21 10.34
CA PHE A 268 9.28 -12.20 11.35
C PHE A 268 9.79 -12.68 12.72
N GLU A 269 10.62 -11.87 13.36
CA GLU A 269 11.02 -12.08 14.76
C GLU A 269 10.03 -11.40 15.71
N SER A 270 10.03 -11.81 16.98
CA SER A 270 9.26 -11.11 17.99
C SER A 270 9.89 -9.75 18.31
N MET A 271 9.10 -8.66 18.21
CA MET A 271 9.53 -7.33 18.64
C MET A 271 9.53 -7.16 20.16
N ILE A 272 9.09 -8.18 20.91
CA ILE A 272 9.04 -8.18 22.38
C ILE A 272 9.79 -9.38 22.89
N ALA A 273 10.92 -9.16 23.58
CA ALA A 273 11.64 -10.26 24.20
C ALA A 273 10.93 -10.74 25.47
N LYS A 274 10.86 -12.05 25.65
CA LYS A 274 10.22 -12.71 26.80
C LYS A 274 11.28 -13.51 27.55
N MET A 275 11.52 -13.19 28.81
CA MET A 275 12.56 -13.77 29.63
C MET A 275 11.97 -14.45 30.87
N LYS A 276 12.27 -15.72 31.08
CA LYS A 276 11.93 -16.44 32.30
C LYS A 276 13.11 -16.31 33.27
N MET A 277 12.88 -15.63 34.39
CA MET A 277 13.89 -15.33 35.38
C MET A 277 14.24 -16.56 36.27
N LEU A 278 15.31 -16.47 37.05
CA LEU A 278 15.79 -17.57 37.94
C LEU A 278 14.75 -17.97 39.01
N ASP A 279 13.95 -17.01 39.47
CA ASP A 279 12.86 -17.24 40.44
C ASP A 279 11.57 -17.74 39.78
N GLY A 280 11.58 -17.97 38.47
CA GLY A 280 10.43 -18.41 37.68
C GLY A 280 9.49 -17.30 37.23
N SER A 281 9.71 -16.03 37.62
CA SER A 281 8.94 -14.88 37.15
C SER A 281 9.25 -14.55 35.69
N TRP A 282 8.41 -13.72 35.08
CA TRP A 282 8.59 -13.25 33.71
C TRP A 282 9.03 -11.79 33.67
N LYS A 283 9.93 -11.47 32.74
CA LYS A 283 10.30 -10.12 32.38
C LYS A 283 10.15 -9.95 30.87
N TYR A 284 9.67 -8.78 30.45
CA TYR A 284 9.44 -8.46 29.04
C TYR A 284 10.24 -7.21 28.67
N ASP A 285 10.83 -7.23 27.47
CA ASP A 285 11.54 -6.07 26.93
C ASP A 285 10.81 -5.57 25.68
N TYR A 286 10.31 -4.35 25.76
CA TYR A 286 9.53 -3.68 24.72
C TYR A 286 10.36 -2.73 23.85
N THR A 287 11.68 -2.68 24.02
CA THR A 287 12.56 -1.70 23.37
C THR A 287 12.38 -1.66 21.85
N VAL A 288 12.35 -2.83 21.19
CA VAL A 288 12.18 -2.92 19.73
C VAL A 288 10.75 -2.55 19.33
N PHE A 289 9.75 -3.04 20.05
CA PHE A 289 8.35 -2.72 19.82
C PHE A 289 8.11 -1.20 19.90
N ASP A 290 8.60 -0.56 20.95
CA ASP A 290 8.46 0.88 21.15
C ASP A 290 9.13 1.69 20.02
N LYS A 291 10.37 1.35 19.68
CA LYS A 291 11.09 2.00 18.59
C LYS A 291 10.34 1.89 17.26
N TRP A 292 9.80 0.72 16.97
CA TRP A 292 9.05 0.47 15.75
C TRP A 292 7.76 1.30 15.70
N VAL A 293 6.95 1.27 16.77
CA VAL A 293 5.69 2.02 16.84
C VAL A 293 5.94 3.52 16.77
N ASP A 294 6.89 4.05 17.55
CA ASP A 294 7.25 5.47 17.52
C ASP A 294 7.75 5.91 16.14
N PHE A 295 8.55 5.08 15.48
CA PHE A 295 9.01 5.34 14.11
C PHE A 295 7.85 5.39 13.11
N MET A 296 6.94 4.40 13.12
CA MET A 296 5.79 4.36 12.22
C MET A 296 4.86 5.55 12.44
N MET A 297 4.63 5.94 13.71
CA MET A 297 3.88 7.15 14.03
C MET A 297 4.58 8.40 13.51
N SER A 298 5.91 8.47 13.57
CA SER A 298 6.68 9.59 13.00
C SER A 298 6.60 9.68 11.48
N CYS A 299 6.27 8.58 10.80
CA CYS A 299 6.01 8.53 9.36
C CYS A 299 4.56 8.90 9.00
N GLY A 300 3.68 9.14 10.00
CA GLY A 300 2.28 9.54 9.77
C GLY A 300 1.24 8.43 9.92
N ILE A 301 1.62 7.21 10.37
CA ILE A 301 0.70 6.08 10.58
C ILE A 301 0.42 5.99 12.08
N THR A 302 -0.75 6.48 12.53
CA THR A 302 -1.00 6.75 13.97
C THR A 302 -2.30 6.17 14.51
N GLU A 303 -3.18 5.59 13.65
CA GLU A 303 -4.56 5.26 14.05
C GLU A 303 -4.65 3.94 14.82
N GLN A 304 -3.96 2.89 14.37
CA GLN A 304 -4.09 1.54 14.93
C GLN A 304 -2.74 0.82 15.02
N ILE A 305 -2.60 -0.06 16.02
CA ILE A 305 -1.43 -0.94 16.22
C ILE A 305 -1.95 -2.38 16.24
N ASP A 306 -1.58 -3.20 15.26
CA ASP A 306 -2.00 -4.59 15.15
C ASP A 306 -0.90 -5.53 15.56
N CYS A 307 -1.12 -6.21 16.70
CA CYS A 307 -0.15 -7.08 17.35
C CYS A 307 -0.36 -8.54 16.96
N TYR A 308 0.35 -9.01 15.97
CA TYR A 308 0.36 -10.39 15.47
C TYR A 308 1.31 -11.25 16.26
N THR A 309 1.00 -12.43 16.66
CA THR A 309 -0.31 -13.05 16.94
C THR A 309 -0.16 -13.98 18.12
N ILE A 310 -1.19 -14.14 18.90
CA ILE A 310 -1.18 -15.12 20.00
C ILE A 310 -1.63 -16.53 19.57
N VAL A 311 -1.99 -16.70 18.30
CA VAL A 311 -2.32 -18.00 17.68
C VAL A 311 -1.40 -18.23 16.47
N PRO A 312 -0.07 -18.35 16.65
CA PRO A 312 0.86 -18.56 15.54
C PRO A 312 0.58 -19.87 14.82
N TRP A 313 0.96 -19.92 13.53
CA TRP A 313 0.62 -21.07 12.66
C TRP A 313 1.09 -22.42 13.19
N HIS A 314 2.23 -22.48 13.89
CA HIS A 314 2.76 -23.71 14.50
C HIS A 314 2.48 -23.86 15.98
N ASN A 315 1.74 -22.94 16.61
CA ASN A 315 1.48 -22.93 18.04
C ASN A 315 2.78 -23.08 18.87
N LYS A 316 3.86 -22.40 18.46
CA LYS A 316 5.16 -22.36 19.12
C LYS A 316 5.45 -20.97 19.64
N PHE A 317 5.99 -20.90 20.84
CA PHE A 317 6.31 -19.66 21.55
C PHE A 317 7.74 -19.72 22.05
N GLU A 318 8.56 -18.76 21.66
CA GLU A 318 9.95 -18.69 22.08
C GLU A 318 10.10 -17.75 23.27
N TYR A 319 11.00 -18.10 24.16
CA TYR A 319 11.42 -17.29 25.30
C TYR A 319 12.86 -17.61 25.70
N TYR A 320 13.52 -16.64 26.30
CA TYR A 320 14.84 -16.83 26.88
C TYR A 320 14.72 -17.34 28.33
N ASP A 321 15.35 -18.44 28.65
CA ASP A 321 15.38 -19.02 29.99
C ASP A 321 16.70 -18.68 30.69
N CYS A 322 16.65 -17.76 31.67
CA CYS A 322 17.82 -17.29 32.40
C CYS A 322 18.48 -18.39 33.23
N ALA A 323 17.74 -19.41 33.65
CA ALA A 323 18.31 -20.53 34.45
C ALA A 323 19.21 -21.45 33.62
N THR A 324 18.92 -21.58 32.34
CA THR A 324 19.69 -22.41 31.41
C THR A 324 20.54 -21.60 30.43
N ASN A 325 20.41 -20.27 30.44
CA ASN A 325 21.06 -19.34 29.49
C ASN A 325 20.82 -19.74 28.04
N MET A 326 19.59 -20.13 27.68
CA MET A 326 19.21 -20.62 26.35
C MET A 326 17.83 -20.13 25.95
N THR A 327 17.64 -19.93 24.66
CA THR A 327 16.29 -19.77 24.06
C THR A 327 15.58 -21.13 24.08
N LYS A 328 14.38 -21.15 24.59
CA LYS A 328 13.49 -22.31 24.63
C LYS A 328 12.22 -22.08 23.82
N THR A 329 11.67 -23.15 23.29
CA THR A 329 10.40 -23.15 22.58
C THR A 329 9.36 -23.91 23.36
N LEU A 330 8.25 -23.26 23.70
CA LEU A 330 7.06 -23.87 24.24
C LEU A 330 6.10 -24.20 23.09
N SER A 331 5.70 -25.46 22.96
CA SER A 331 4.66 -25.89 22.03
C SER A 331 3.37 -26.10 22.81
N CYS A 332 2.36 -25.29 22.56
CA CYS A 332 1.04 -25.41 23.22
C CYS A 332 -0.05 -24.76 22.36
N ARG A 333 -1.28 -25.23 22.49
CA ARG A 333 -2.45 -24.77 21.75
C ARG A 333 -3.37 -23.92 22.63
N PRO A 334 -4.15 -23.00 22.03
CA PRO A 334 -5.22 -22.31 22.74
C PRO A 334 -6.14 -23.31 23.48
N GLY A 335 -6.38 -23.05 24.78
CA GLY A 335 -7.16 -23.91 25.67
C GLY A 335 -6.32 -24.85 26.54
N GLU A 336 -5.05 -25.04 26.27
CA GLU A 336 -4.16 -25.79 27.14
C GLU A 336 -3.67 -24.92 28.32
N GLN A 337 -3.44 -25.53 29.49
CA GLN A 337 -2.97 -24.80 30.67
C GLN A 337 -1.60 -24.13 30.43
N ALA A 338 -0.72 -24.78 29.66
CA ALA A 338 0.58 -24.21 29.29
C ALA A 338 0.44 -22.91 28.47
N TYR A 339 -0.52 -22.87 27.54
CA TYR A 339 -0.84 -21.68 26.76
C TYR A 339 -1.33 -20.53 27.65
N HIS A 340 -2.26 -20.81 28.56
CA HIS A 340 -2.77 -19.84 29.51
C HIS A 340 -1.65 -19.31 30.43
N ASN A 341 -0.83 -20.20 31.00
CA ASN A 341 0.24 -19.84 31.90
C ASN A 341 1.34 -19.00 31.25
N PHE A 342 1.55 -19.15 29.94
CA PHE A 342 2.52 -18.36 29.18
C PHE A 342 1.97 -17.00 28.74
N LEU A 343 0.76 -16.97 28.18
CA LEU A 343 0.24 -15.76 27.54
C LEU A 343 -0.45 -14.79 28.51
N ARG A 344 -1.17 -15.29 29.51
CA ARG A 344 -1.91 -14.41 30.42
C ARG A 344 -1.01 -13.44 31.19
N PRO A 345 0.11 -13.83 31.78
CA PRO A 345 1.04 -12.90 32.42
C PRO A 345 1.61 -11.88 31.43
N PHE A 346 2.00 -12.34 30.24
CA PHE A 346 2.51 -11.47 29.19
C PHE A 346 1.49 -10.42 28.77
N LEU A 347 0.26 -10.81 28.47
CA LEU A 347 -0.80 -9.90 28.04
C LEU A 347 -1.18 -8.90 29.13
N LYS A 348 -1.12 -9.29 30.40
CA LYS A 348 -1.35 -8.39 31.54
C LYS A 348 -0.27 -7.31 31.65
N ASP A 349 0.98 -7.68 31.54
CA ASP A 349 2.12 -6.76 31.56
C ASP A 349 2.10 -5.85 30.33
N PHE A 350 1.81 -6.42 29.15
CA PHE A 350 1.69 -5.68 27.90
C PHE A 350 0.55 -4.64 27.93
N ALA A 351 -0.61 -4.97 28.54
CA ALA A 351 -1.68 -4.00 28.74
C ALA A 351 -1.21 -2.81 29.59
N SER A 352 -0.46 -3.09 30.68
CA SER A 352 0.10 -2.05 31.55
C SER A 352 1.09 -1.17 30.80
N HIS A 353 2.00 -1.79 30.01
CA HIS A 353 2.94 -1.08 29.16
C HIS A 353 2.24 -0.17 28.14
N LEU A 354 1.27 -0.72 27.38
CA LEU A 354 0.49 0.05 26.39
C LEU A 354 -0.29 1.21 27.02
N LYS A 355 -0.87 1.01 28.20
CA LYS A 355 -1.53 2.08 28.96
C LYS A 355 -0.54 3.15 29.39
N GLY A 356 0.64 2.78 29.85
CA GLY A 356 1.74 3.70 30.17
C GLY A 356 2.21 4.55 28.98
N LYS A 357 2.19 3.98 27.77
CA LYS A 357 2.52 4.68 26.51
C LYS A 357 1.36 5.48 25.92
N GLY A 358 0.13 5.32 26.42
CA GLY A 358 -1.08 5.90 25.82
C GLY A 358 -1.51 5.24 24.51
N TRP A 359 -1.11 3.99 24.28
CA TRP A 359 -1.38 3.25 23.05
C TRP A 359 -2.46 2.17 23.17
N PHE A 360 -2.91 1.86 24.39
CA PHE A 360 -3.82 0.73 24.64
C PHE A 360 -5.11 0.80 23.82
N GLU A 361 -5.75 1.96 23.77
CA GLU A 361 -7.02 2.16 23.05
C GLU A 361 -6.92 2.04 21.53
N LYS A 362 -5.74 2.16 20.98
CA LYS A 362 -5.46 1.99 19.54
C LYS A 362 -4.80 0.65 19.21
N THR A 363 -4.57 -0.21 20.19
CA THR A 363 -3.93 -1.53 19.98
C THR A 363 -4.97 -2.62 19.87
N CYS A 364 -4.83 -3.44 18.83
CA CYS A 364 -5.56 -4.69 18.65
C CYS A 364 -4.62 -5.89 18.83
N ILE A 365 -5.08 -6.92 19.54
CA ILE A 365 -4.48 -8.25 19.43
C ILE A 365 -4.97 -8.83 18.11
N ALA A 366 -4.06 -8.99 17.17
CA ALA A 366 -4.38 -9.38 15.80
C ALA A 366 -4.25 -10.89 15.59
N MET A 367 -5.17 -11.45 14.83
CA MET A 367 -5.26 -12.87 14.53
C MET A 367 -5.40 -13.07 13.02
N ASP A 368 -4.68 -14.02 12.50
CA ASP A 368 -4.76 -14.44 11.10
C ASP A 368 -5.82 -15.54 10.92
N GLU A 369 -5.92 -16.10 9.72
CA GLU A 369 -6.82 -17.19 9.30
C GLU A 369 -6.63 -18.45 10.15
N ARG A 370 -7.23 -18.50 11.33
CA ARG A 370 -7.10 -19.62 12.28
C ARG A 370 -8.45 -20.31 12.52
N PRO A 371 -8.45 -21.59 12.94
CA PRO A 371 -9.68 -22.30 13.31
C PRO A 371 -10.47 -21.53 14.37
N ILE A 372 -11.78 -21.42 14.18
CA ILE A 372 -12.67 -20.63 15.04
C ILE A 372 -12.57 -21.06 16.51
N ASP A 373 -12.46 -22.38 16.78
CA ASP A 373 -12.35 -22.90 18.13
C ASP A 373 -11.05 -22.44 18.82
N GLN A 374 -9.94 -22.30 18.09
CA GLN A 374 -8.69 -21.76 18.62
C GLN A 374 -8.80 -20.26 18.89
N LEU A 375 -9.45 -19.52 17.99
CA LEU A 375 -9.70 -18.10 18.18
C LEU A 375 -10.56 -17.85 19.43
N GLU A 376 -11.63 -18.63 19.64
CA GLU A 376 -12.51 -18.51 20.81
C GLU A 376 -11.78 -18.80 22.13
N LYS A 377 -10.88 -19.80 22.14
CA LYS A 377 -10.07 -20.12 23.32
C LYS A 377 -9.02 -19.04 23.60
N ALA A 378 -8.39 -18.50 22.56
CA ALA A 378 -7.43 -17.40 22.67
C ALA A 378 -8.11 -16.11 23.16
N TRP A 379 -9.29 -15.81 22.63
CA TRP A 379 -10.11 -14.67 23.08
C TRP A 379 -10.32 -14.64 24.59
N LYS A 380 -10.61 -15.79 25.21
CA LYS A 380 -10.81 -15.89 26.66
C LYS A 380 -9.56 -15.45 27.42
N VAL A 381 -8.39 -15.94 27.03
CA VAL A 381 -7.11 -15.62 27.69
C VAL A 381 -6.79 -14.12 27.61
N VAL A 382 -7.08 -13.49 26.45
CA VAL A 382 -6.89 -12.05 26.28
C VAL A 382 -7.83 -11.26 27.19
N LYS A 383 -9.12 -11.62 27.22
CA LYS A 383 -10.11 -10.95 28.05
C LYS A 383 -9.87 -11.17 29.54
N GLU A 384 -9.33 -12.31 29.96
CA GLU A 384 -8.87 -12.55 31.34
C GLU A 384 -7.63 -11.73 31.71
N ALA A 385 -6.80 -11.35 30.73
CA ALA A 385 -5.68 -10.48 30.97
C ALA A 385 -6.10 -9.03 31.15
N ASP A 386 -6.94 -8.52 30.25
CA ASP A 386 -7.58 -7.20 30.32
C ASP A 386 -8.83 -7.18 29.43
N GLU A 387 -9.98 -6.86 30.00
CA GLU A 387 -11.27 -6.78 29.30
C GLU A 387 -11.28 -5.70 28.19
N GLY A 388 -10.47 -4.65 28.31
CA GLY A 388 -10.40 -3.54 27.36
C GLY A 388 -9.70 -3.88 26.05
N TYR A 389 -9.00 -5.00 25.95
CA TYR A 389 -8.32 -5.37 24.71
C TYR A 389 -9.29 -5.47 23.52
N ARG A 390 -8.90 -4.85 22.40
CA ARG A 390 -9.54 -4.98 21.10
C ARG A 390 -8.91 -6.10 20.30
N PHE A 391 -9.62 -6.57 19.27
CA PHE A 391 -9.14 -7.60 18.36
C PHE A 391 -9.23 -7.12 16.93
N ALA A 392 -8.19 -7.42 16.16
CA ALA A 392 -8.20 -7.41 14.70
C ALA A 392 -8.12 -8.85 14.17
N GLY A 393 -8.63 -9.10 12.96
CA GLY A 393 -8.52 -10.43 12.38
C GLY A 393 -8.80 -10.49 10.90
N ALA A 394 -8.11 -11.44 10.24
CA ALA A 394 -8.39 -11.86 8.88
C ALA A 394 -9.23 -13.15 8.91
N ALA A 395 -10.37 -13.16 8.20
CA ALA A 395 -11.31 -14.28 8.20
C ALA A 395 -11.47 -14.87 6.80
N ASN A 396 -11.15 -16.16 6.66
CA ASN A 396 -11.41 -16.95 5.45
C ASN A 396 -12.71 -17.77 5.55
N PHE A 397 -13.69 -17.23 6.28
CA PHE A 397 -15.01 -17.82 6.51
C PHE A 397 -16.09 -16.74 6.49
N ASN A 398 -17.36 -17.16 6.26
CA ASN A 398 -18.49 -16.26 6.37
C ASN A 398 -18.74 -15.91 7.85
N VAL A 399 -19.06 -14.66 8.11
CA VAL A 399 -19.22 -14.13 9.46
C VAL A 399 -20.69 -14.01 9.82
N ASP A 400 -21.14 -14.84 10.76
CA ASP A 400 -22.49 -14.82 11.29
C ASP A 400 -22.61 -13.87 12.50
N PRO A 401 -23.79 -13.28 12.74
CA PRO A 401 -24.06 -12.47 13.92
C PRO A 401 -23.73 -13.21 15.22
N GLY A 402 -23.00 -12.57 16.13
CA GLY A 402 -22.58 -13.15 17.41
C GLY A 402 -21.37 -14.08 17.35
N SER A 403 -20.88 -14.42 16.16
CA SER A 403 -19.62 -15.18 16.00
C SER A 403 -18.40 -14.40 16.48
N ILE A 404 -17.24 -15.06 16.57
CA ILE A 404 -15.99 -14.37 16.93
C ILE A 404 -15.66 -13.24 15.97
N GLY A 405 -15.90 -13.42 14.67
CA GLY A 405 -15.67 -12.37 13.67
C GLY A 405 -16.57 -11.15 13.91
N ASP A 406 -17.84 -11.35 14.27
CA ASP A 406 -18.77 -10.24 14.58
C ASP A 406 -18.33 -9.43 15.82
N ARG A 407 -17.62 -10.05 16.74
CA ARG A 407 -17.10 -9.39 17.96
C ARG A 407 -15.77 -8.64 17.76
N MET A 408 -15.02 -8.92 16.68
CA MET A 408 -13.76 -8.24 16.42
C MET A 408 -13.98 -6.76 16.15
N TYR A 409 -13.13 -5.90 16.70
CA TYR A 409 -13.14 -4.46 16.44
C TYR A 409 -12.80 -4.18 14.97
N ASP A 410 -11.73 -4.75 14.46
CA ASP A 410 -11.32 -4.69 13.07
C ASP A 410 -11.39 -6.10 12.46
N LEU A 411 -12.19 -6.25 11.42
CA LEU A 411 -12.39 -7.51 10.74
C LEU A 411 -12.14 -7.35 9.25
N SER A 412 -11.21 -8.12 8.71
CA SER A 412 -11.02 -8.26 7.28
C SER A 412 -11.52 -9.62 6.79
N VAL A 413 -12.39 -9.64 5.78
CA VAL A 413 -12.94 -10.88 5.19
C VAL A 413 -12.31 -11.13 3.84
N GLY A 414 -11.90 -12.37 3.56
CA GLY A 414 -11.42 -12.73 2.22
C GLY A 414 -12.45 -12.39 1.15
N TYR A 415 -12.00 -11.89 0.01
CA TYR A 415 -12.85 -11.35 -1.07
C TYR A 415 -14.06 -12.22 -1.45
N ARG A 416 -13.95 -13.53 -1.32
CA ARG A 416 -15.02 -14.51 -1.64
C ARG A 416 -16.00 -14.73 -0.48
N PHE A 417 -15.68 -14.27 0.72
CA PHE A 417 -16.50 -14.46 1.91
C PHE A 417 -17.33 -13.23 2.20
N LYS A 418 -18.34 -13.38 3.05
CA LYS A 418 -19.32 -12.33 3.32
C LYS A 418 -19.63 -12.23 4.79
N ILE A 419 -20.01 -11.03 5.19
CA ILE A 419 -20.76 -10.77 6.40
C ILE A 419 -22.22 -10.56 6.02
N HIS A 420 -23.13 -10.89 6.94
CA HIS A 420 -24.55 -10.57 6.77
C HIS A 420 -24.75 -9.07 6.56
N GLN A 421 -25.35 -8.71 5.42
CA GLN A 421 -25.70 -7.33 5.07
C GLN A 421 -26.91 -6.84 5.90
N GLY A 422 -27.23 -5.57 5.83
CA GLY A 422 -28.33 -4.96 6.54
C GLY A 422 -28.00 -4.62 7.99
N GLU A 423 -28.87 -5.00 8.94
CA GLU A 423 -28.72 -4.62 10.37
C GLU A 423 -27.40 -5.09 11.02
N PRO A 424 -26.86 -6.31 10.77
CA PRO A 424 -25.56 -6.70 11.33
C PRO A 424 -24.41 -5.81 10.88
N LEU A 425 -24.34 -5.49 9.59
CA LEU A 425 -23.33 -4.59 9.03
C LEU A 425 -23.51 -3.16 9.59
N LYS A 426 -24.75 -2.66 9.59
CA LYS A 426 -25.06 -1.32 10.09
C LYS A 426 -24.67 -1.17 11.56
N ARG A 427 -25.06 -2.11 12.43
CA ARG A 427 -24.68 -2.12 13.85
C ARG A 427 -23.16 -2.08 14.04
N ARG A 428 -22.42 -2.85 13.24
CA ARG A 428 -20.96 -2.88 13.29
C ARG A 428 -20.38 -1.49 12.99
N LEU A 429 -20.82 -0.86 11.91
CA LEU A 429 -20.36 0.47 11.50
C LEU A 429 -20.79 1.56 12.51
N ASP A 430 -22.03 1.51 13.02
CA ASP A 430 -22.54 2.43 14.04
C ASP A 430 -21.74 2.34 15.36
N ASN A 431 -21.20 1.17 15.69
CA ASN A 431 -20.32 0.95 16.84
C ASN A 431 -18.85 1.36 16.57
N GLY A 432 -18.55 1.93 15.41
CA GLY A 432 -17.18 2.33 15.02
C GLY A 432 -16.23 1.15 14.74
N GLN A 433 -16.77 -0.08 14.62
CA GLN A 433 -15.98 -1.25 14.24
C GLN A 433 -15.61 -1.17 12.77
N LYS A 434 -14.38 -1.62 12.43
CA LYS A 434 -13.90 -1.64 11.05
C LYS A 434 -14.33 -2.95 10.37
N LEU A 435 -14.63 -2.84 9.09
CA LEU A 435 -14.89 -4.00 8.24
C LEU A 435 -14.23 -3.77 6.90
N THR A 436 -13.25 -4.60 6.58
CA THR A 436 -12.51 -4.55 5.33
C THR A 436 -12.64 -5.87 4.58
N PHE A 437 -12.14 -5.92 3.37
CA PHE A 437 -11.92 -7.17 2.67
C PHE A 437 -10.44 -7.29 2.28
N TYR A 438 -9.99 -8.50 1.96
CA TYR A 438 -8.64 -8.73 1.47
C TYR A 438 -8.59 -9.60 0.23
N THR A 439 -7.54 -9.42 -0.55
CA THR A 439 -7.07 -10.34 -1.57
C THR A 439 -5.64 -10.78 -1.22
N CYS A 440 -5.28 -12.01 -1.59
CA CYS A 440 -3.94 -12.57 -1.40
C CYS A 440 -3.61 -13.46 -2.60
N CYS A 441 -3.22 -14.72 -2.39
CA CYS A 441 -3.07 -15.72 -3.45
C CYS A 441 -4.35 -16.00 -4.26
N GLY A 442 -5.48 -15.47 -3.84
CA GLY A 442 -6.77 -15.50 -4.51
C GLY A 442 -7.67 -14.32 -4.13
N PRO A 443 -8.65 -14.01 -4.96
CA PRO A 443 -8.96 -14.62 -6.28
C PRO A 443 -7.88 -14.28 -7.32
N ASP A 444 -7.87 -14.97 -8.44
CA ASP A 444 -6.99 -14.59 -9.56
C ASP A 444 -7.32 -13.19 -10.08
N ARG A 445 -8.60 -12.82 -10.04
CA ARG A 445 -9.12 -11.50 -10.42
C ARG A 445 -10.37 -11.15 -9.60
N PRO A 446 -10.47 -9.90 -9.10
CA PRO A 446 -9.46 -8.83 -9.17
C PRO A 446 -8.32 -9.09 -8.18
N ASN A 447 -7.10 -8.71 -8.54
CA ASN A 447 -5.95 -8.79 -7.64
C ASN A 447 -4.93 -7.67 -7.92
N THR A 448 -3.81 -7.67 -7.17
CA THR A 448 -2.73 -6.70 -7.31
C THR A 448 -1.39 -7.40 -7.60
N PHE A 449 -1.40 -8.47 -8.39
CA PHE A 449 -0.18 -9.12 -8.86
C PHE A 449 0.57 -8.23 -9.87
N VAL A 450 1.85 -8.49 -10.09
CA VAL A 450 2.65 -7.71 -11.04
C VAL A 450 2.05 -7.77 -12.46
N PHE A 451 1.46 -8.90 -12.82
CA PHE A 451 0.78 -9.08 -14.11
C PHE A 451 -0.68 -8.62 -14.14
N SER A 452 -1.31 -8.33 -12.98
CA SER A 452 -2.69 -7.83 -12.94
C SER A 452 -2.83 -6.52 -13.72
N LYS A 453 -4.00 -6.30 -14.32
CA LYS A 453 -4.29 -5.02 -14.96
C LYS A 453 -4.25 -3.88 -13.92
N PRO A 454 -3.70 -2.72 -14.23
CA PRO A 454 -3.66 -1.60 -13.29
C PRO A 454 -5.04 -1.20 -12.73
N ALA A 455 -6.10 -1.28 -13.54
CA ALA A 455 -7.47 -1.03 -13.11
C ALA A 455 -7.96 -1.96 -11.99
N GLU A 456 -7.38 -3.17 -11.86
CA GLU A 456 -7.74 -4.08 -10.76
C GLU A 456 -7.36 -3.49 -9.39
N SER A 457 -6.24 -2.78 -9.31
CA SER A 457 -5.85 -2.07 -8.08
C SER A 457 -6.81 -0.91 -7.76
N THR A 458 -7.21 -0.12 -8.76
CA THR A 458 -8.19 0.95 -8.59
C THR A 458 -9.56 0.40 -8.16
N TYR A 459 -9.95 -0.74 -8.71
CA TYR A 459 -11.20 -1.42 -8.38
C TYR A 459 -11.36 -1.70 -6.88
N MET A 460 -10.28 -1.92 -6.12
CA MET A 460 -10.37 -2.25 -4.69
C MET A 460 -11.12 -1.17 -3.89
N GLY A 461 -10.84 0.11 -4.13
CA GLY A 461 -11.57 1.21 -3.49
C GLY A 461 -13.04 1.26 -3.89
N TRP A 462 -13.33 1.05 -5.17
CA TRP A 462 -14.69 1.00 -5.69
C TRP A 462 -15.50 -0.19 -5.13
N HIS A 463 -14.87 -1.36 -5.01
CA HIS A 463 -15.50 -2.52 -4.41
C HIS A 463 -15.86 -2.26 -2.94
N ALA A 464 -14.94 -1.72 -2.15
CA ALA A 464 -15.22 -1.34 -0.76
C ALA A 464 -16.43 -0.39 -0.67
N ALA A 465 -16.48 0.64 -1.53
CA ALA A 465 -17.60 1.58 -1.58
C ALA A 465 -18.93 0.90 -1.95
N SER A 466 -18.90 -0.05 -2.89
CA SER A 466 -20.10 -0.74 -3.39
C SER A 466 -20.76 -1.69 -2.38
N ILE A 467 -19.96 -2.26 -1.49
CA ILE A 467 -20.43 -3.18 -0.45
C ILE A 467 -20.50 -2.54 0.94
N ASN A 468 -20.29 -1.22 1.03
CA ASN A 468 -20.25 -0.43 2.27
C ASN A 468 -19.23 -0.94 3.29
N TYR A 469 -18.07 -1.41 2.83
CA TYR A 469 -16.97 -1.78 3.72
C TYR A 469 -16.08 -0.57 4.00
N SER A 470 -15.38 -0.62 5.14
CA SER A 470 -14.51 0.46 5.60
C SER A 470 -13.22 0.58 4.81
N GLY A 471 -12.79 -0.47 4.08
CA GLY A 471 -11.50 -0.44 3.41
C GLY A 471 -11.01 -1.78 2.88
N TYR A 472 -9.67 -1.92 2.82
CA TYR A 472 -8.98 -3.04 2.20
C TYR A 472 -7.74 -3.43 3.00
N LEU A 473 -7.53 -4.73 3.15
CA LEU A 473 -6.32 -5.31 3.71
C LEU A 473 -5.55 -6.10 2.65
N ARG A 474 -4.22 -6.07 2.73
CA ARG A 474 -3.35 -7.02 2.06
C ARG A 474 -2.21 -7.45 2.98
N TRP A 475 -1.94 -8.76 3.02
CA TRP A 475 -1.01 -9.40 3.95
C TRP A 475 0.45 -8.99 3.80
N ALA A 476 0.79 -8.19 2.72
CA ALA A 476 2.16 -7.79 2.52
C ALA A 476 2.28 -6.50 1.69
N TYR A 477 2.93 -5.51 2.29
CA TYR A 477 3.34 -4.26 1.64
C TYR A 477 4.75 -4.36 1.04
N CYS A 478 5.69 -4.94 1.79
CA CYS A 478 7.11 -4.91 1.47
C CYS A 478 7.86 -6.20 1.86
N SER A 479 7.21 -7.35 1.81
CA SER A 479 7.87 -8.66 1.99
C SER A 479 8.60 -9.05 0.70
N PHE A 480 9.72 -8.40 0.45
CA PHE A 480 10.46 -8.50 -0.80
C PHE A 480 11.02 -9.89 -1.07
N PRO A 481 10.95 -10.42 -2.33
CA PRO A 481 11.79 -11.53 -2.76
C PRO A 481 13.26 -11.14 -2.72
N GLN A 482 14.15 -12.05 -3.10
CA GLN A 482 15.59 -11.81 -2.98
C GLN A 482 16.07 -10.61 -3.81
N GLN A 483 15.57 -10.45 -5.03
CA GLN A 483 15.97 -9.41 -5.99
C GLN A 483 14.74 -8.68 -6.57
N PRO A 484 13.95 -7.97 -5.77
CA PRO A 484 12.63 -7.47 -6.17
C PRO A 484 12.65 -6.51 -7.36
N VAL A 485 13.75 -5.81 -7.60
CA VAL A 485 13.87 -4.81 -8.69
C VAL A 485 14.16 -5.42 -10.05
N THR A 486 14.42 -6.72 -10.11
CA THR A 486 14.67 -7.46 -11.35
C THR A 486 13.83 -8.73 -11.45
N GLU A 487 13.78 -9.54 -10.37
CA GLU A 487 13.09 -10.83 -10.29
C GLU A 487 12.03 -10.78 -9.19
N THR A 488 10.77 -10.69 -9.58
CA THR A 488 9.66 -10.50 -8.65
C THR A 488 8.92 -11.79 -8.28
N ARG A 489 9.25 -12.91 -8.94
CA ARG A 489 8.65 -14.20 -8.63
C ARG A 489 9.12 -14.70 -7.28
N PHE A 490 8.20 -15.29 -6.54
CA PHE A 490 8.46 -15.82 -5.21
C PHE A 490 8.46 -17.36 -5.17
N GLY A 491 7.91 -17.99 -6.19
CA GLY A 491 7.84 -19.45 -6.34
C GLY A 491 6.66 -20.11 -5.60
N THR A 492 6.27 -19.62 -4.43
CA THR A 492 5.10 -20.11 -3.67
C THR A 492 3.85 -19.27 -3.93
N TRP A 493 4.06 -17.99 -4.19
CA TRP A 493 3.02 -16.99 -4.43
C TRP A 493 3.28 -16.28 -5.75
N HIS A 494 2.23 -15.82 -6.40
CA HIS A 494 2.36 -15.00 -7.61
C HIS A 494 3.20 -13.74 -7.36
N ALA A 495 3.93 -13.33 -8.38
CA ALA A 495 4.73 -12.12 -8.36
C ALA A 495 3.89 -10.90 -7.93
N GLY A 496 4.32 -10.23 -6.85
CA GLY A 496 3.61 -9.09 -6.29
C GLY A 496 2.52 -9.46 -5.28
N ASP A 497 2.26 -10.73 -4.99
CA ASP A 497 1.44 -11.11 -3.84
C ASP A 497 2.09 -10.65 -2.53
N PRO A 498 3.40 -10.90 -2.26
CA PRO A 498 4.05 -10.51 -1.02
C PRO A 498 4.52 -9.05 -0.97
N PHE A 499 4.27 -8.21 -1.98
CA PHE A 499 4.65 -6.79 -1.93
C PHE A 499 3.88 -5.92 -2.93
N LEU A 500 3.65 -4.65 -2.56
CA LEU A 500 3.01 -3.63 -3.40
C LEU A 500 3.92 -2.44 -3.72
N THR A 501 5.10 -2.38 -3.14
CA THR A 501 6.09 -1.32 -3.36
C THR A 501 7.45 -1.94 -3.64
N TYR A 502 8.40 -1.14 -4.12
CA TYR A 502 9.77 -1.57 -4.31
C TYR A 502 10.72 -0.86 -3.34
N PRO A 503 11.88 -1.42 -3.00
CA PRO A 503 12.78 -0.85 -1.98
C PRO A 503 13.13 0.62 -2.21
N ALA A 504 13.36 1.00 -3.45
CA ALA A 504 13.75 2.37 -3.81
C ALA A 504 12.76 3.06 -4.76
N GLY A 505 11.53 2.52 -4.89
CA GLY A 505 10.54 3.06 -5.81
C GLY A 505 9.12 2.69 -5.40
N SER A 506 8.15 3.19 -6.16
CA SER A 506 6.75 2.78 -6.07
C SER A 506 6.44 1.70 -7.10
N SER A 507 5.19 1.30 -7.18
CA SER A 507 4.68 0.45 -8.26
C SER A 507 3.44 1.05 -8.91
N ILE A 508 3.19 0.70 -10.16
CA ILE A 508 1.91 1.04 -10.81
C ILE A 508 0.74 0.56 -9.95
N ARG A 509 0.85 -0.61 -9.34
CA ARG A 509 -0.18 -1.23 -8.49
C ARG A 509 -0.53 -0.39 -7.27
N LEU A 510 0.48 0.12 -6.53
CA LEU A 510 0.27 0.96 -5.35
C LEU A 510 -0.33 2.32 -5.73
N GLU A 511 0.16 2.95 -6.79
CA GLU A 511 -0.36 4.25 -7.22
C GLU A 511 -1.82 4.12 -7.70
N ARG A 512 -2.16 3.05 -8.41
CA ARG A 512 -3.53 2.77 -8.85
C ARG A 512 -4.45 2.38 -7.67
N LEU A 513 -3.94 1.67 -6.66
CA LEU A 513 -4.69 1.41 -5.43
C LEU A 513 -5.01 2.72 -4.69
N THR A 514 -4.02 3.59 -4.55
CA THR A 514 -4.20 4.91 -3.92
C THR A 514 -5.25 5.75 -4.67
N GLU A 515 -5.26 5.70 -6.00
CA GLU A 515 -6.29 6.36 -6.80
C GLU A 515 -7.70 5.81 -6.51
N GLY A 516 -7.85 4.49 -6.38
CA GLY A 516 -9.11 3.87 -5.99
C GLY A 516 -9.58 4.27 -4.58
N ILE A 517 -8.64 4.46 -3.65
CA ILE A 517 -8.93 4.98 -2.31
C ILE A 517 -9.40 6.43 -2.37
N GLN A 518 -8.77 7.27 -3.18
CA GLN A 518 -9.23 8.64 -3.41
C GLN A 518 -10.65 8.68 -4.00
N ASP A 519 -10.97 7.79 -4.94
CA ASP A 519 -12.32 7.67 -5.48
C ASP A 519 -13.34 7.27 -4.39
N TYR A 520 -12.98 6.34 -3.48
CA TYR A 520 -13.81 6.01 -2.31
C TYR A 520 -14.10 7.24 -1.44
N GLU A 521 -13.08 8.04 -1.14
CA GLU A 521 -13.23 9.27 -0.35
C GLU A 521 -14.11 10.30 -1.06
N LYS A 522 -13.98 10.48 -2.37
CA LYS A 522 -14.87 11.34 -3.16
C LYS A 522 -16.32 10.87 -3.09
N ILE A 523 -16.58 9.57 -3.25
CA ILE A 523 -17.92 8.98 -3.12
C ILE A 523 -18.49 9.27 -1.74
N ARG A 524 -17.70 9.09 -0.67
CA ARG A 524 -18.11 9.35 0.71
C ARG A 524 -18.48 10.82 0.94
N ILE A 525 -17.69 11.75 0.42
CA ILE A 525 -17.93 13.19 0.54
C ILE A 525 -19.18 13.59 -0.25
N LEU A 526 -19.29 13.16 -1.49
CA LEU A 526 -20.43 13.48 -2.35
C LEU A 526 -21.76 12.92 -1.84
N ARG A 527 -21.75 11.77 -1.16
CA ARG A 527 -22.95 11.24 -0.49
C ARG A 527 -23.56 12.19 0.54
N GLN A 528 -22.77 13.10 1.10
CA GLN A 528 -23.24 14.08 2.11
C GLN A 528 -23.81 15.35 1.46
N THR A 529 -23.44 15.67 0.23
CA THR A 529 -23.74 16.95 -0.42
C THR A 529 -24.65 16.84 -1.64
N VAL A 530 -24.61 15.71 -2.34
CA VAL A 530 -25.38 15.47 -3.56
C VAL A 530 -26.80 15.03 -3.24
N SER A 531 -27.78 15.44 -4.07
CA SER A 531 -29.19 15.06 -3.87
C SER A 531 -29.39 13.54 -3.93
N LYS A 532 -30.33 13.02 -3.14
CA LYS A 532 -30.67 11.58 -3.08
C LYS A 532 -31.00 11.00 -4.48
N LYS A 533 -31.62 11.79 -5.36
CA LYS A 533 -31.96 11.36 -6.72
C LYS A 533 -30.71 11.10 -7.56
N LYS A 534 -29.75 12.04 -7.57
CA LYS A 534 -28.49 11.87 -8.31
C LYS A 534 -27.68 10.71 -7.73
N MET A 535 -27.62 10.58 -6.39
CA MET A 535 -26.94 9.45 -5.74
C MET A 535 -27.55 8.11 -6.11
N ALA A 536 -28.89 8.01 -6.19
CA ALA A 536 -29.54 6.75 -6.59
C ALA A 536 -29.22 6.33 -8.03
N GLU A 537 -28.98 7.29 -8.94
CA GLU A 537 -28.49 6.96 -10.29
C GLU A 537 -27.02 6.50 -10.28
N PHE A 538 -26.18 7.15 -9.50
CA PHE A 538 -24.80 6.75 -9.31
C PHE A 538 -24.70 5.35 -8.66
N ASP A 539 -25.53 5.06 -7.67
CA ASP A 539 -25.54 3.77 -6.97
C ASP A 539 -25.82 2.59 -7.90
N LYS A 540 -26.57 2.78 -9.02
CA LYS A 540 -26.74 1.74 -10.05
C LYS A 540 -25.43 1.40 -10.77
N VAL A 541 -24.54 2.37 -10.95
CA VAL A 541 -23.21 2.13 -11.50
C VAL A 541 -22.33 1.49 -10.43
N LEU A 542 -22.37 2.02 -9.20
CA LEU A 542 -21.58 1.52 -8.08
C LEU A 542 -21.89 0.04 -7.76
N GLU A 543 -23.15 -0.38 -7.85
CA GLU A 543 -23.57 -1.77 -7.63
C GLU A 543 -22.83 -2.77 -8.55
N LYS A 544 -22.42 -2.34 -9.75
CA LYS A 544 -21.64 -3.19 -10.67
C LYS A 544 -20.29 -3.63 -10.09
N PHE A 545 -19.77 -2.89 -9.11
CA PHE A 545 -18.52 -3.19 -8.41
C PHE A 545 -18.68 -4.19 -7.25
N SER A 546 -19.91 -4.60 -6.89
CA SER A 546 -20.18 -5.49 -5.77
C SER A 546 -19.94 -6.99 -6.07
N LYS A 547 -19.29 -7.32 -7.19
CA LYS A 547 -19.08 -8.71 -7.63
C LYS A 547 -18.06 -9.43 -6.77
N ASN A 548 -18.34 -10.67 -6.41
CA ASN A 548 -17.46 -11.54 -5.61
C ASN A 548 -16.50 -12.39 -6.46
N SER A 549 -16.65 -12.38 -7.78
CA SER A 549 -15.76 -13.08 -8.71
C SER A 549 -15.86 -12.43 -10.08
N MET A 550 -14.75 -12.46 -10.81
CA MET A 550 -14.66 -11.96 -12.17
C MET A 550 -14.17 -13.07 -13.08
N GLY A 551 -14.89 -13.30 -14.16
CA GLY A 551 -14.41 -14.21 -15.22
C GLY A 551 -13.18 -13.61 -15.94
N LYS A 552 -12.39 -14.48 -16.59
CA LYS A 552 -11.18 -14.08 -17.35
C LYS A 552 -11.47 -12.96 -18.39
N ASN A 553 -12.66 -12.93 -18.96
CA ASN A 553 -13.05 -11.97 -20.00
C ASN A 553 -13.79 -10.73 -19.45
N PHE A 554 -13.85 -10.54 -18.13
CA PHE A 554 -14.51 -9.36 -17.57
C PHE A 554 -13.67 -8.11 -17.84
N ASP A 555 -14.30 -7.10 -18.46
CA ASP A 555 -13.63 -5.84 -18.78
C ASP A 555 -13.66 -4.89 -17.58
N ILE A 556 -12.65 -5.02 -16.73
CA ILE A 556 -12.51 -4.20 -15.52
C ILE A 556 -12.10 -2.77 -15.85
N ASP A 557 -11.37 -2.56 -16.94
CA ASP A 557 -10.92 -1.24 -17.37
C ASP A 557 -12.15 -0.39 -17.76
N ALA A 558 -13.05 -0.98 -18.57
CA ALA A 558 -14.30 -0.33 -18.95
C ALA A 558 -15.18 -0.02 -17.72
N LEU A 559 -15.26 -0.93 -16.75
CA LEU A 559 -16.05 -0.69 -15.54
C LEU A 559 -15.47 0.45 -14.69
N VAL A 560 -14.16 0.51 -14.48
CA VAL A 560 -13.51 1.59 -13.73
C VAL A 560 -13.70 2.93 -14.46
N HIS A 561 -13.57 2.96 -15.77
CA HIS A 561 -13.83 4.15 -16.57
C HIS A 561 -15.29 4.61 -16.46
N GLU A 562 -16.27 3.70 -16.53
CA GLU A 562 -17.69 3.99 -16.31
C GLU A 562 -17.93 4.58 -14.92
N GLY A 563 -17.36 3.98 -13.88
CA GLY A 563 -17.44 4.46 -12.51
C GLY A 563 -16.91 5.88 -12.37
N LYS A 564 -15.71 6.15 -12.87
CA LYS A 564 -15.09 7.49 -12.83
C LYS A 564 -15.90 8.52 -13.61
N ALA A 565 -16.46 8.17 -14.76
CA ALA A 565 -17.34 9.06 -15.53
C ALA A 565 -18.62 9.39 -14.75
N ALA A 566 -19.23 8.40 -14.10
CA ALA A 566 -20.41 8.59 -13.26
C ALA A 566 -20.12 9.43 -12.01
N LEU A 567 -18.93 9.26 -11.41
CA LEU A 567 -18.50 10.05 -10.26
C LEU A 567 -18.33 11.53 -10.63
N ARG A 568 -17.65 11.82 -11.76
CA ARG A 568 -17.53 13.19 -12.30
C ARG A 568 -18.87 13.85 -12.58
N ALA A 569 -19.89 13.09 -12.99
CA ALA A 569 -21.22 13.62 -13.24
C ALA A 569 -21.97 14.05 -11.96
N LEU A 570 -21.47 13.70 -10.78
CA LEU A 570 -22.00 14.15 -9.48
C LEU A 570 -21.40 15.50 -9.03
N GLU A 571 -20.22 15.83 -9.47
CA GLU A 571 -19.49 17.06 -9.16
C GLU A 571 -20.12 18.27 -9.84
#